data_f34ecbedd1fe26f5697f9c68e6ea8476
#
_entry.id   f34ecbedd1fe26f5697f9c68e6ea8476
#
_cell.length_a   1.000
_cell.length_b   1.000
_cell.length_c   1.000
_cell.angle_alpha   90.00
_cell.angle_beta   90.00
_cell.angle_gamma   90.00
#
_symmetry.space_group_name_H-M   'P 1'
#
loop_
_entity.id
_entity.type
_entity.pdbx_description
1 polymer ?
#
loop_
_entity_poly.entity_id
_entity_poly.type
_entity_poly.pdbx_seq_one_letter_code
_entity_poly.pdbx_strand_id
1 'polypeptide(L)'
;MNSDIVTRRYTSGDYAKSNPDWDAGDSPWKAERVHALLDVHGLRPASIVEIGCGAGGVLVSLRKYYPSADFTGFDIAEGLPSRWEKFRESGVNFVLGDYLESPGPASDLVLVLDVLEHLGNPFDFLDHLRSRCDYAVFHFPLDLSCVSVLREKPLLHVRRKVGHLHFFTRGLALALLQECGFEIIEARYTGAAYTAPNRSLLARFASLFRRGCHALFGDTGVRLLGGETLMVLARPVKTQ
;
A
#
# COMPACT_ATOMS: atom_id res chain seq x y z
N MET A 1 5.45 -20.03 12.16
CA MET A 1 4.28 -20.90 11.92
C MET A 1 3.51 -20.36 10.72
N ASN A 2 3.64 -21.06 9.61
CA ASN A 2 2.93 -20.95 8.31
C ASN A 2 2.84 -19.60 7.59
N SER A 3 3.96 -18.90 7.40
CA SER A 3 4.13 -17.98 6.26
C SER A 3 3.85 -18.65 4.92
N ASP A 4 4.13 -19.95 4.82
CA ASP A 4 4.02 -20.75 3.59
C ASP A 4 2.62 -20.76 2.96
N ILE A 5 1.53 -20.84 3.73
CA ILE A 5 0.18 -20.88 3.16
C ILE A 5 -0.23 -19.53 2.58
N VAL A 6 0.13 -18.44 3.26
CA VAL A 6 -0.16 -17.08 2.80
C VAL A 6 0.68 -16.77 1.56
N THR A 7 1.98 -17.02 1.62
CA THR A 7 2.94 -16.83 0.53
C THR A 7 2.56 -17.63 -0.71
N ARG A 8 2.11 -18.88 -0.55
CA ARG A 8 1.64 -19.74 -1.66
C ARG A 8 0.56 -19.11 -2.52
N ARG A 9 -0.32 -18.27 -1.94
CA ARG A 9 -1.36 -17.58 -2.72
C ARG A 9 -0.76 -16.70 -3.83
N TYR A 10 0.39 -16.10 -3.57
CA TYR A 10 1.08 -15.20 -4.50
C TYR A 10 2.02 -15.98 -5.43
N THR A 11 2.74 -16.98 -4.91
CA THR A 11 3.69 -17.79 -5.68
C THR A 11 3.01 -18.88 -6.52
N SER A 12 1.80 -19.36 -6.17
CA SER A 12 1.04 -20.35 -6.96
C SER A 12 0.34 -19.78 -8.21
N GLY A 13 0.35 -18.44 -8.37
CA GLY A 13 -0.39 -17.77 -9.43
C GLY A 13 -1.91 -17.63 -9.18
N ASP A 14 -2.43 -18.04 -8.02
CA ASP A 14 -3.87 -17.95 -7.72
C ASP A 14 -4.31 -16.50 -7.54
N TYR A 15 -3.44 -15.65 -6.97
CA TYR A 15 -3.67 -14.22 -6.89
C TYR A 15 -3.77 -13.59 -8.28
N ALA A 16 -2.85 -13.92 -9.19
CA ALA A 16 -2.84 -13.41 -10.56
C ALA A 16 -4.10 -13.81 -11.34
N LYS A 17 -4.64 -15.02 -11.13
CA LYS A 17 -5.91 -15.46 -11.74
C LYS A 17 -7.10 -14.65 -11.23
N SER A 18 -7.11 -14.32 -9.94
CA SER A 18 -8.20 -13.54 -9.30
C SER A 18 -8.11 -12.05 -9.58
N ASN A 19 -6.91 -11.54 -9.85
CA ASN A 19 -6.60 -10.11 -10.05
C ASN A 19 -5.70 -9.94 -11.29
N PRO A 20 -6.22 -10.20 -12.51
CA PRO A 20 -5.41 -10.25 -13.74
C PRO A 20 -4.75 -8.91 -14.08
N ASP A 21 -5.34 -7.79 -13.66
CA ASP A 21 -4.83 -6.44 -13.95
C ASP A 21 -3.86 -5.91 -12.89
N TRP A 22 -3.72 -6.62 -11.74
CA TRP A 22 -2.84 -6.21 -10.63
C TRP A 22 -3.05 -4.76 -10.20
N ASP A 23 -4.30 -4.29 -10.25
CA ASP A 23 -4.71 -2.92 -9.95
C ASP A 23 -3.86 -1.84 -10.64
N ALA A 24 -3.27 -2.19 -11.80
CA ALA A 24 -2.35 -1.32 -12.55
C ALA A 24 -2.98 0.03 -12.95
N GLY A 25 -4.32 0.08 -13.08
CA GLY A 25 -5.06 1.31 -13.38
C GLY A 25 -4.97 2.38 -12.30
N ASP A 26 -4.70 2.01 -11.05
CA ASP A 26 -4.62 2.92 -9.91
C ASP A 26 -3.19 3.45 -9.67
N SER A 27 -2.20 2.89 -10.37
CA SER A 27 -0.78 3.21 -10.16
C SER A 27 -0.43 4.69 -10.33
N PRO A 28 -0.89 5.41 -11.38
CA PRO A 28 -0.60 6.85 -11.52
C PRO A 28 -1.23 7.67 -10.39
N TRP A 29 -2.43 7.31 -9.96
CA TRP A 29 -3.12 7.97 -8.86
C TRP A 29 -2.39 7.76 -7.53
N LYS A 30 -1.95 6.52 -7.22
CA LYS A 30 -1.14 6.23 -6.03
C LYS A 30 0.17 7.01 -6.05
N ALA A 31 0.87 7.03 -7.17
CA ALA A 31 2.12 7.77 -7.35
C ALA A 31 1.95 9.27 -7.09
N GLU A 32 0.86 9.88 -7.60
CA GLU A 32 0.55 11.29 -7.33
C GLU A 32 0.32 11.55 -5.83
N ARG A 33 -0.35 10.65 -5.12
CA ARG A 33 -0.57 10.75 -3.68
C ARG A 33 0.73 10.63 -2.88
N VAL A 34 1.58 9.67 -3.25
CA VAL A 34 2.93 9.54 -2.67
C VAL A 34 3.73 10.81 -2.90
N HIS A 35 3.81 11.29 -4.16
CA HIS A 35 4.53 12.52 -4.47
C HIS A 35 4.02 13.71 -3.66
N ALA A 36 2.71 13.96 -3.63
CA ALA A 36 2.11 15.06 -2.89
C ALA A 36 2.38 14.98 -1.37
N LEU A 37 2.52 13.77 -0.81
CA LEU A 37 2.89 13.57 0.59
C LEU A 37 4.35 13.94 0.82
N LEU A 38 5.26 13.46 -0.03
CA LEU A 38 6.70 13.74 0.09
C LEU A 38 7.02 15.21 -0.17
N ASP A 39 6.35 15.83 -1.14
CA ASP A 39 6.60 17.22 -1.55
C ASP A 39 6.29 18.22 -0.44
N VAL A 40 5.19 18.02 0.30
CA VAL A 40 4.82 18.85 1.48
C VAL A 40 5.93 18.83 2.54
N HIS A 41 6.61 17.71 2.70
CA HIS A 41 7.71 17.55 3.67
C HIS A 41 9.09 17.86 3.08
N GLY A 42 9.18 18.31 1.83
CA GLY A 42 10.43 18.63 1.15
C GLY A 42 11.34 17.41 0.95
N LEU A 43 10.81 16.19 1.01
CA LEU A 43 11.60 14.97 0.88
C LEU A 43 11.97 14.72 -0.59
N ARG A 44 13.25 14.50 -0.82
CA ARG A 44 13.85 14.23 -2.14
C ARG A 44 14.78 13.02 -2.03
N PRO A 45 14.20 11.80 -1.90
CA PRO A 45 14.99 10.57 -1.74
C PRO A 45 15.84 10.31 -2.97
N ALA A 46 17.09 9.88 -2.76
CA ALA A 46 17.98 9.43 -3.81
C ALA A 46 17.78 7.96 -4.16
N SER A 47 17.19 7.18 -3.23
CA SER A 47 16.82 5.78 -3.44
C SER A 47 15.39 5.52 -2.99
N ILE A 48 14.60 4.88 -3.87
CA ILE A 48 13.20 4.55 -3.62
C ILE A 48 12.99 3.06 -3.91
N VAL A 49 12.54 2.35 -2.90
CA VAL A 49 12.18 0.93 -3.01
C VAL A 49 10.66 0.78 -2.82
N GLU A 50 10.02 -0.06 -3.62
CA GLU A 50 8.64 -0.49 -3.39
C GLU A 50 8.60 -1.99 -3.10
N ILE A 51 8.04 -2.36 -1.96
CA ILE A 51 7.79 -3.75 -1.58
C ILE A 51 6.37 -4.10 -1.96
N GLY A 52 6.19 -5.24 -2.66
CA GLY A 52 4.91 -5.60 -3.25
C GLY A 52 4.56 -4.72 -4.45
N CYS A 53 5.53 -4.48 -5.33
CA CYS A 53 5.39 -3.51 -6.43
C CYS A 53 4.39 -3.96 -7.53
N GLY A 54 3.91 -5.19 -7.49
CA GLY A 54 2.98 -5.73 -8.47
C GLY A 54 3.44 -5.49 -9.91
N ALA A 55 2.56 -4.92 -10.73
CA ALA A 55 2.88 -4.64 -12.13
C ALA A 55 3.90 -3.49 -12.35
N GLY A 56 4.42 -2.83 -11.27
CA GLY A 56 5.48 -1.83 -11.32
C GLY A 56 5.05 -0.42 -11.71
N GLY A 57 3.75 -0.19 -11.89
CA GLY A 57 3.23 1.06 -12.43
C GLY A 57 3.43 2.28 -11.52
N VAL A 58 3.48 2.09 -10.20
CA VAL A 58 3.68 3.19 -9.23
C VAL A 58 5.09 3.76 -9.36
N LEU A 59 6.12 2.91 -9.33
CA LEU A 59 7.51 3.35 -9.46
C LEU A 59 7.76 4.05 -10.80
N VAL A 60 7.27 3.48 -11.89
CA VAL A 60 7.36 4.09 -13.23
C VAL A 60 6.69 5.46 -13.26
N SER A 61 5.54 5.61 -12.60
CA SER A 61 4.83 6.89 -12.51
C SER A 61 5.53 7.90 -11.62
N LEU A 62 6.24 7.45 -10.55
CA LEU A 62 7.00 8.31 -9.64
C LEU A 62 8.27 8.88 -10.28
N ARG A 63 8.85 8.17 -11.25
CA ARG A 63 10.10 8.58 -11.88
C ARG A 63 10.07 9.98 -12.48
N LYS A 64 8.92 10.43 -12.97
CA LYS A 64 8.77 11.80 -13.49
C LYS A 64 8.96 12.89 -12.43
N TYR A 65 8.72 12.57 -11.15
CA TYR A 65 8.88 13.51 -10.04
C TYR A 65 10.27 13.45 -9.40
N TYR A 66 10.96 12.30 -9.52
CA TYR A 66 12.28 12.04 -8.93
C TYR A 66 13.23 11.46 -10.00
N PRO A 67 13.57 12.23 -11.06
CA PRO A 67 14.30 11.70 -12.22
C PRO A 67 15.72 11.23 -11.89
N SER A 68 16.32 11.76 -10.79
CA SER A 68 17.67 11.40 -10.36
C SER A 68 17.72 10.29 -9.31
N ALA A 69 16.56 9.81 -8.84
CA ALA A 69 16.52 8.75 -7.86
C ALA A 69 16.72 7.37 -8.49
N ASP A 70 17.28 6.45 -7.72
CA ASP A 70 17.33 5.03 -8.06
C ASP A 70 16.03 4.37 -7.61
N PHE A 71 15.42 3.61 -8.52
CA PHE A 71 14.15 2.94 -8.28
C PHE A 71 14.31 1.43 -8.34
N THR A 72 13.85 0.73 -7.29
CA THR A 72 13.80 -0.73 -7.28
C THR A 72 12.45 -1.22 -6.75
N GLY A 73 11.78 -2.07 -7.50
CA GLY A 73 10.54 -2.75 -7.10
C GLY A 73 10.81 -4.21 -6.77
N PHE A 74 10.33 -4.66 -5.62
CA PHE A 74 10.36 -6.06 -5.19
C PHE A 74 8.97 -6.64 -5.14
N ASP A 75 8.82 -7.86 -5.63
CA ASP A 75 7.60 -8.66 -5.45
C ASP A 75 7.94 -10.14 -5.47
N ILE A 76 7.16 -10.94 -4.75
CA ILE A 76 7.35 -12.39 -4.62
C ILE A 76 6.55 -13.20 -5.64
N ALA A 77 5.68 -12.58 -6.42
CA ALA A 77 4.77 -13.27 -7.32
C ALA A 77 5.42 -13.65 -8.64
N GLU A 78 5.55 -14.95 -8.90
CA GLU A 78 6.29 -15.51 -10.06
C GLU A 78 5.78 -15.05 -11.43
N GLY A 79 4.53 -14.65 -11.55
CA GLY A 79 3.93 -14.20 -12.82
C GLY A 79 4.30 -12.77 -13.25
N LEU A 80 5.03 -12.00 -12.43
CA LEU A 80 5.29 -10.58 -12.67
C LEU A 80 6.44 -10.26 -13.63
N PRO A 81 7.53 -11.03 -13.73
CA PRO A 81 8.64 -10.69 -14.62
C PRO A 81 8.22 -10.40 -16.06
N SER A 82 7.27 -11.17 -16.61
CA SER A 82 6.74 -10.92 -17.96
C SER A 82 5.99 -9.59 -18.10
N ARG A 83 5.46 -9.07 -17.00
CA ARG A 83 4.75 -7.77 -16.99
C ARG A 83 5.72 -6.60 -16.89
N TRP A 84 6.90 -6.79 -16.29
CA TRP A 84 7.94 -5.76 -16.17
C TRP A 84 8.69 -5.51 -17.49
N GLU A 85 8.64 -6.46 -18.42
CA GLU A 85 9.28 -6.34 -19.74
C GLU A 85 8.92 -5.01 -20.47
N LYS A 86 7.66 -4.59 -20.37
CA LYS A 86 7.20 -3.33 -20.95
C LYS A 86 7.84 -2.06 -20.34
N PHE A 87 8.46 -2.20 -19.18
CA PHE A 87 9.13 -1.13 -18.45
C PHE A 87 10.66 -1.22 -18.47
N ARG A 88 11.23 -2.09 -19.27
CA ARG A 88 12.68 -2.33 -19.36
C ARG A 88 13.48 -1.03 -19.58
N GLU A 89 12.92 -0.06 -20.30
CA GLU A 89 13.56 1.24 -20.59
C GLU A 89 13.16 2.36 -19.62
N SER A 90 12.37 2.05 -18.60
CA SER A 90 11.88 3.07 -17.65
C SER A 90 12.96 3.56 -16.67
N GLY A 91 14.08 2.85 -16.56
CA GLY A 91 15.10 3.11 -15.54
C GLY A 91 14.67 2.67 -14.12
N VAL A 92 13.67 1.79 -14.02
CA VAL A 92 13.26 1.13 -12.78
C VAL A 92 13.79 -0.29 -12.79
N ASN A 93 14.46 -0.71 -11.73
CA ASN A 93 14.89 -2.09 -11.54
C ASN A 93 13.78 -2.90 -10.88
N PHE A 94 13.47 -4.10 -11.40
CA PHE A 94 12.47 -5.00 -10.83
C PHE A 94 13.12 -6.31 -10.43
N VAL A 95 12.84 -6.76 -9.20
CA VAL A 95 13.41 -7.95 -8.59
C VAL A 95 12.29 -8.87 -8.14
N LEU A 96 12.31 -10.10 -8.64
CA LEU A 96 11.45 -11.16 -8.12
C LEU A 96 12.11 -11.72 -6.85
N GLY A 97 11.53 -11.43 -5.69
CA GLY A 97 12.03 -11.86 -4.39
C GLY A 97 11.56 -11.01 -3.23
N ASP A 98 11.97 -11.41 -2.04
CA ASP A 98 11.70 -10.68 -0.81
C ASP A 98 12.79 -9.63 -0.55
N TYR A 99 12.38 -8.36 -0.41
CA TYR A 99 13.30 -7.27 -0.09
C TYR A 99 14.01 -7.47 1.25
N LEU A 100 13.33 -8.01 2.25
CA LEU A 100 13.89 -8.18 3.59
C LEU A 100 14.96 -9.27 3.64
N GLU A 101 14.90 -10.25 2.73
CA GLU A 101 15.92 -11.28 2.56
C GLU A 101 17.06 -10.86 1.63
N SER A 102 16.88 -9.77 0.86
CA SER A 102 17.85 -9.29 -0.10
C SER A 102 19.00 -8.54 0.59
N PRO A 103 20.27 -8.79 0.24
CA PRO A 103 21.38 -8.02 0.78
C PRO A 103 21.37 -6.59 0.21
N GLY A 104 21.81 -5.64 1.01
CA GLY A 104 21.98 -4.25 0.58
C GLY A 104 21.84 -3.23 1.71
N PRO A 105 22.23 -1.98 1.44
CA PRO A 105 22.03 -0.89 2.39
C PRO A 105 20.53 -0.56 2.57
N ALA A 106 20.23 0.20 3.62
CA ALA A 106 18.94 0.83 3.77
C ALA A 106 18.67 1.81 2.60
N SER A 107 17.40 1.95 2.23
CA SER A 107 16.98 2.91 1.22
C SER A 107 16.48 4.20 1.88
N ASP A 108 16.64 5.35 1.20
CA ASP A 108 16.14 6.62 1.73
C ASP A 108 14.61 6.56 1.92
N LEU A 109 13.91 5.89 1.00
CA LEU A 109 12.46 5.73 1.05
C LEU A 109 12.04 4.31 0.66
N VAL A 110 11.21 3.70 1.51
CA VAL A 110 10.51 2.46 1.17
C VAL A 110 9.01 2.70 1.08
N LEU A 111 8.40 2.21 0.01
CA LEU A 111 6.96 2.21 -0.22
C LEU A 111 6.40 0.83 0.11
N VAL A 112 5.36 0.79 0.93
CA VAL A 112 4.60 -0.41 1.32
C VAL A 112 3.12 -0.11 1.08
N LEU A 113 2.68 -0.29 -0.16
CA LEU A 113 1.37 0.14 -0.62
C LEU A 113 0.45 -1.06 -0.79
N ASP A 114 -0.58 -1.16 0.08
CA ASP A 114 -1.54 -2.27 0.10
C ASP A 114 -0.84 -3.65 0.24
N VAL A 115 0.05 -3.77 1.22
CA VAL A 115 0.81 -5.00 1.50
C VAL A 115 0.52 -5.55 2.88
N LEU A 116 0.45 -4.69 3.92
CA LEU A 116 0.38 -5.12 5.31
C LEU A 116 -0.88 -5.95 5.62
N GLU A 117 -1.98 -5.68 4.94
CA GLU A 117 -3.22 -6.44 5.06
C GLU A 117 -3.11 -7.89 4.55
N HIS A 118 -2.11 -8.17 3.73
CA HIS A 118 -1.86 -9.47 3.15
C HIS A 118 -0.87 -10.35 3.91
N LEU A 119 -0.06 -9.75 4.78
CA LEU A 119 1.01 -10.45 5.48
C LEU A 119 0.47 -11.39 6.56
N GLY A 120 1.10 -12.55 6.71
CA GLY A 120 0.79 -13.46 7.81
C GLY A 120 1.22 -12.89 9.18
N ASN A 121 2.32 -12.15 9.21
CA ASN A 121 2.85 -11.48 10.40
C ASN A 121 3.35 -10.07 10.04
N PRO A 122 2.48 -9.04 10.08
CA PRO A 122 2.88 -7.67 9.80
C PRO A 122 3.83 -7.09 10.85
N PHE A 123 3.81 -7.57 12.10
CA PHE A 123 4.71 -7.11 13.15
C PHE A 123 6.15 -7.47 12.85
N ASP A 124 6.40 -8.72 12.50
CA ASP A 124 7.73 -9.22 12.14
C ASP A 124 8.29 -8.50 10.90
N PHE A 125 7.44 -8.32 9.89
CA PHE A 125 7.77 -7.54 8.70
C PHE A 125 8.20 -6.11 9.04
N LEU A 126 7.43 -5.40 9.86
CA LEU A 126 7.69 -4.01 10.24
C LEU A 126 8.95 -3.90 11.11
N ASP A 127 9.19 -4.86 12.00
CA ASP A 127 10.41 -4.91 12.83
C ASP A 127 11.67 -5.02 11.96
N HIS A 128 11.67 -5.90 10.97
CA HIS A 128 12.78 -6.00 10.01
C HIS A 128 12.90 -4.75 9.13
N LEU A 129 11.78 -4.17 8.68
CA LEU A 129 11.78 -3.00 7.81
C LEU A 129 12.43 -1.78 8.45
N ARG A 130 12.34 -1.60 9.78
CA ARG A 130 12.92 -0.46 10.51
C ARG A 130 14.41 -0.26 10.23
N SER A 131 15.16 -1.34 10.05
CA SER A 131 16.59 -1.29 9.76
C SER A 131 16.93 -1.04 8.28
N ARG A 132 15.91 -1.00 7.43
CA ARG A 132 16.05 -1.02 5.96
C ARG A 132 15.61 0.26 5.27
N CYS A 133 15.16 1.29 6.02
CA CYS A 133 14.73 2.56 5.45
C CYS A 133 15.00 3.74 6.38
N ASP A 134 15.21 4.93 5.80
CA ASP A 134 15.19 6.19 6.55
C ASP A 134 13.76 6.72 6.70
N TYR A 135 12.96 6.58 5.65
CA TYR A 135 11.53 6.90 5.63
C TYR A 135 10.74 5.75 5.01
N ALA A 136 9.49 5.61 5.42
CA ALA A 136 8.55 4.70 4.80
C ALA A 136 7.22 5.40 4.49
N VAL A 137 6.63 5.09 3.34
CA VAL A 137 5.24 5.44 3.03
C VAL A 137 4.43 4.17 3.02
N PHE A 138 3.43 4.12 3.90
CA PHE A 138 2.47 3.04 3.98
C PHE A 138 1.14 3.47 3.38
N HIS A 139 0.45 2.54 2.73
CA HIS A 139 -0.93 2.71 2.28
C HIS A 139 -1.78 1.56 2.81
N PHE A 140 -2.92 1.90 3.41
CA PHE A 140 -3.81 0.93 4.05
C PHE A 140 -5.23 1.07 3.48
N PRO A 141 -5.86 -0.01 3.03
CA PRO A 141 -7.30 -0.04 2.84
C PRO A 141 -8.00 -0.03 4.20
N LEU A 142 -8.93 0.90 4.40
CA LEU A 142 -9.71 1.00 5.62
C LEU A 142 -11.02 0.23 5.48
N ASP A 143 -10.90 -1.08 5.37
CA ASP A 143 -12.04 -1.97 5.14
C ASP A 143 -12.95 -2.14 6.37
N LEU A 144 -12.40 -1.89 7.57
CA LEU A 144 -13.13 -2.07 8.82
C LEU A 144 -14.00 -0.84 9.13
N SER A 145 -15.31 -1.00 8.96
CA SER A 145 -16.31 0.02 9.29
C SER A 145 -17.54 -0.60 9.91
N CYS A 146 -18.38 0.19 10.59
CA CYS A 146 -19.64 -0.31 11.14
C CYS A 146 -20.49 -0.98 10.05
N VAL A 147 -20.60 -0.36 8.88
CA VAL A 147 -21.37 -0.92 7.76
C VAL A 147 -20.76 -2.22 7.24
N SER A 148 -19.42 -2.32 7.14
CA SER A 148 -18.77 -3.54 6.67
C SER A 148 -18.91 -4.69 7.67
N VAL A 149 -18.80 -4.41 8.98
CA VAL A 149 -19.00 -5.41 10.04
C VAL A 149 -20.46 -5.90 10.10
N LEU A 150 -21.43 -4.98 10.09
CA LEU A 150 -22.86 -5.35 10.13
C LEU A 150 -23.29 -6.17 8.90
N ARG A 151 -22.71 -5.91 7.74
CA ARG A 151 -23.00 -6.65 6.50
C ARG A 151 -22.15 -7.90 6.35
N GLU A 152 -20.99 -7.99 6.98
CA GLU A 152 -19.98 -9.04 6.91
C GLU A 152 -19.51 -9.40 5.47
N LYS A 153 -20.46 -9.54 4.53
CA LYS A 153 -20.18 -9.92 3.12
C LYS A 153 -19.05 -9.12 2.46
N PRO A 154 -18.91 -7.78 2.64
CA PRO A 154 -17.79 -7.03 2.07
C PRO A 154 -16.43 -7.51 2.58
N LEU A 155 -16.29 -7.76 3.88
CA LEU A 155 -15.05 -8.24 4.50
C LEU A 155 -14.70 -9.66 4.01
N LEU A 156 -15.67 -10.56 3.97
CA LEU A 156 -15.48 -11.91 3.42
C LEU A 156 -15.14 -11.88 1.92
N HIS A 157 -15.69 -10.91 1.17
CA HIS A 157 -15.38 -10.75 -0.24
C HIS A 157 -13.92 -10.37 -0.47
N VAL A 158 -13.42 -9.31 0.19
CA VAL A 158 -12.01 -8.91 0.05
C VAL A 158 -11.05 -9.97 0.57
N ARG A 159 -11.41 -10.67 1.66
CA ARG A 159 -10.63 -11.80 2.16
C ARG A 159 -10.48 -12.92 1.13
N ARG A 160 -11.55 -13.28 0.45
CA ARG A 160 -11.55 -14.37 -0.54
C ARG A 160 -10.94 -13.95 -1.87
N LYS A 161 -11.30 -12.77 -2.37
CA LYS A 161 -10.89 -12.29 -3.70
C LYS A 161 -9.44 -11.82 -3.71
N VAL A 162 -9.08 -10.90 -2.83
CA VAL A 162 -7.76 -10.25 -2.83
C VAL A 162 -6.84 -10.76 -1.72
N GLY A 163 -7.36 -11.38 -0.67
CA GLY A 163 -6.56 -12.03 0.36
C GLY A 163 -6.22 -11.18 1.56
N HIS A 164 -7.06 -10.18 1.89
CA HIS A 164 -6.87 -9.41 3.11
C HIS A 164 -7.01 -10.32 4.34
N LEU A 165 -5.97 -10.45 5.11
CA LEU A 165 -5.93 -11.17 6.38
C LEU A 165 -6.21 -10.22 7.55
N HIS A 166 -5.75 -8.99 7.43
CA HIS A 166 -5.93 -7.93 8.41
C HIS A 166 -6.85 -6.84 7.86
N PHE A 167 -7.67 -6.28 8.74
CA PHE A 167 -8.62 -5.24 8.42
C PHE A 167 -8.36 -4.03 9.31
N PHE A 168 -8.26 -2.86 8.73
CA PHE A 168 -7.82 -1.66 9.44
C PHE A 168 -8.92 -0.61 9.55
N THR A 169 -8.94 0.08 10.68
CA THR A 169 -9.38 1.47 10.81
C THR A 169 -8.15 2.37 10.82
N ARG A 170 -8.32 3.68 10.68
CA ARG A 170 -7.20 4.63 10.82
C ARG A 170 -6.43 4.43 12.12
N GLY A 171 -7.14 4.33 13.24
CA GLY A 171 -6.51 4.16 14.57
C GLY A 171 -5.69 2.87 14.68
N LEU A 172 -6.22 1.74 14.18
CA LEU A 172 -5.52 0.45 14.22
C LEU A 172 -4.28 0.44 13.32
N ALA A 173 -4.36 1.07 12.12
CA ALA A 173 -3.22 1.18 11.22
C ALA A 173 -2.07 2.01 11.86
N LEU A 174 -2.39 3.14 12.49
CA LEU A 174 -1.41 3.98 13.16
C LEU A 174 -0.82 3.30 14.41
N ALA A 175 -1.66 2.63 15.21
CA ALA A 175 -1.21 1.87 16.39
C ALA A 175 -0.21 0.78 15.99
N LEU A 176 -0.51 -0.01 14.94
CA LEU A 176 0.40 -1.03 14.42
C LEU A 176 1.79 -0.45 14.09
N LEU A 177 1.84 0.66 13.36
CA LEU A 177 3.11 1.29 12.99
C LEU A 177 3.87 1.80 14.22
N GLN A 178 3.18 2.46 15.17
CA GLN A 178 3.78 2.99 16.38
C GLN A 178 4.30 1.89 17.30
N GLU A 179 3.53 0.82 17.48
CA GLU A 179 3.93 -0.37 18.27
C GLU A 179 5.16 -1.06 17.67
N CYS A 180 5.29 -1.02 16.34
CA CYS A 180 6.47 -1.52 15.64
C CYS A 180 7.61 -0.50 15.53
N GLY A 181 7.60 0.60 16.30
CA GLY A 181 8.69 1.55 16.39
C GLY A 181 8.82 2.50 15.22
N PHE A 182 7.71 2.86 14.57
CA PHE A 182 7.67 3.94 13.59
C PHE A 182 7.06 5.21 14.20
N GLU A 183 7.74 6.33 14.03
CA GLU A 183 7.21 7.67 14.30
C GLU A 183 6.38 8.12 13.11
N ILE A 184 5.11 8.47 13.35
CA ILE A 184 4.21 8.97 12.32
C ILE A 184 4.50 10.45 12.07
N ILE A 185 4.93 10.79 10.86
CA ILE A 185 5.17 12.17 10.45
C ILE A 185 3.87 12.80 9.95
N GLU A 186 3.16 12.09 9.08
CA GLU A 186 1.86 12.49 8.58
C GLU A 186 0.99 11.29 8.23
N ALA A 187 -0.31 11.42 8.47
CA ALA A 187 -1.33 10.44 8.08
C ALA A 187 -2.53 11.16 7.47
N ARG A 188 -2.80 10.89 6.20
CA ARG A 188 -3.90 11.53 5.45
C ARG A 188 -4.77 10.50 4.73
N TYR A 189 -6.06 10.81 4.66
CA TYR A 189 -6.95 10.08 3.77
C TYR A 189 -6.62 10.40 2.32
N THR A 190 -6.69 9.40 1.45
CA THR A 190 -6.31 9.57 0.04
C THR A 190 -7.45 10.09 -0.83
N GLY A 191 -8.68 10.08 -0.32
CA GLY A 191 -9.87 10.38 -1.09
C GLY A 191 -10.29 9.24 -2.02
N ALA A 192 -9.85 8.01 -1.77
CA ALA A 192 -10.18 6.84 -2.59
C ALA A 192 -11.69 6.66 -2.76
N ALA A 193 -12.46 6.99 -1.70
CA ALA A 193 -13.93 6.98 -1.75
C ALA A 193 -14.51 7.85 -2.88
N TYR A 194 -13.77 8.82 -3.43
CA TYR A 194 -14.27 9.80 -4.40
C TYR A 194 -13.45 9.89 -5.68
N THR A 195 -12.14 9.68 -5.61
CA THR A 195 -11.18 10.00 -6.68
C THR A 195 -10.52 8.79 -7.33
N ALA A 196 -10.62 7.59 -6.73
CA ALA A 196 -10.05 6.39 -7.33
C ALA A 196 -10.71 6.10 -8.70
N PRO A 197 -9.92 5.73 -9.72
CA PRO A 197 -10.43 5.40 -11.05
C PRO A 197 -11.33 4.13 -11.03
N ASN A 198 -12.01 3.86 -12.14
CA ASN A 198 -12.77 2.61 -12.39
C ASN A 198 -13.97 2.33 -11.48
N ARG A 199 -14.79 3.33 -11.15
CA ARG A 199 -15.99 3.18 -10.30
C ARG A 199 -17.28 3.02 -11.10
N SER A 200 -18.14 2.09 -10.63
CA SER A 200 -19.51 1.96 -11.14
C SER A 200 -20.37 3.19 -10.82
N LEU A 201 -21.43 3.44 -11.61
CA LEU A 201 -22.37 4.55 -11.36
C LEU A 201 -22.97 4.51 -9.96
N LEU A 202 -23.37 3.33 -9.47
CA LEU A 202 -23.90 3.15 -8.11
C LEU A 202 -22.86 3.51 -7.03
N ALA A 203 -21.58 3.13 -7.25
CA ALA A 203 -20.49 3.50 -6.36
C ALA A 203 -20.24 5.03 -6.35
N ARG A 204 -20.47 5.71 -7.48
CA ARG A 204 -20.36 7.18 -7.57
C ARG A 204 -21.47 7.87 -6.77
N PHE A 205 -22.71 7.41 -6.83
CA PHE A 205 -23.81 7.95 -5.98
C PHE A 205 -23.55 7.72 -4.49
N ALA A 206 -23.17 6.50 -4.12
CA ALA A 206 -22.82 6.19 -2.72
C ALA A 206 -21.64 7.05 -2.23
N SER A 207 -20.73 7.46 -3.13
CA SER A 207 -19.58 8.29 -2.78
C SER A 207 -19.96 9.72 -2.37
N LEU A 208 -21.03 10.30 -2.96
CA LEU A 208 -21.50 11.63 -2.57
C LEU A 208 -22.01 11.63 -1.12
N PHE A 209 -22.77 10.61 -0.74
CA PHE A 209 -23.24 10.46 0.64
C PHE A 209 -22.06 10.26 1.62
N ARG A 210 -21.12 9.38 1.26
CA ARG A 210 -19.88 9.19 2.05
C ARG A 210 -19.11 10.49 2.21
N ARG A 211 -18.92 11.25 1.12
CA ARG A 211 -18.21 12.54 1.14
C ARG A 211 -18.86 13.52 2.12
N GLY A 212 -20.18 13.65 2.11
CA GLY A 212 -20.91 14.48 3.07
C GLY A 212 -20.70 14.02 4.52
N CYS A 213 -20.81 12.72 4.76
CA CYS A 213 -20.61 12.13 6.08
C CYS A 213 -19.16 12.30 6.57
N HIS A 214 -18.16 12.06 5.70
CA HIS A 214 -16.76 12.24 6.06
C HIS A 214 -16.41 13.71 6.31
N ALA A 215 -16.98 14.65 5.54
CA ALA A 215 -16.78 16.08 5.74
C ALA A 215 -17.37 16.59 7.05
N LEU A 216 -18.52 16.07 7.45
CA LEU A 216 -19.22 16.50 8.67
C LEU A 216 -18.67 15.82 9.94
N PHE A 217 -18.28 14.53 9.86
CA PHE A 217 -17.95 13.71 11.02
C PHE A 217 -16.49 13.22 11.04
N GLY A 218 -15.67 13.60 10.05
CA GLY A 218 -14.26 13.22 9.98
C GLY A 218 -14.03 11.71 10.13
N ASP A 219 -13.10 11.32 11.00
CA ASP A 219 -12.76 9.92 11.28
C ASP A 219 -13.96 9.06 11.70
N THR A 220 -14.93 9.66 12.40
CA THR A 220 -16.14 8.93 12.79
C THR A 220 -16.98 8.58 11.57
N GLY A 221 -17.11 9.49 10.60
CA GLY A 221 -17.80 9.23 9.34
C GLY A 221 -17.14 8.09 8.55
N VAL A 222 -15.80 8.07 8.49
CA VAL A 222 -15.05 6.98 7.85
C VAL A 222 -15.27 5.65 8.57
N ARG A 223 -15.20 5.62 9.91
CA ARG A 223 -15.48 4.40 10.69
C ARG A 223 -16.91 3.90 10.55
N LEU A 224 -17.87 4.79 10.35
CA LEU A 224 -19.27 4.39 10.11
C LEU A 224 -19.46 3.78 8.73
N LEU A 225 -19.03 4.47 7.67
CA LEU A 225 -19.39 4.14 6.29
C LEU A 225 -18.31 3.42 5.50
N GLY A 226 -17.03 3.52 5.91
CA GLY A 226 -15.88 2.94 5.21
C GLY A 226 -15.66 3.56 3.82
N GLY A 227 -14.84 2.87 3.04
CA GLY A 227 -14.56 3.21 1.63
C GLY A 227 -13.43 4.19 1.42
N GLU A 228 -12.66 4.52 2.46
CA GLU A 228 -11.43 5.30 2.39
C GLU A 228 -10.19 4.41 2.47
N THR A 229 -9.07 5.00 2.10
CA THR A 229 -7.74 4.45 2.35
C THR A 229 -6.89 5.50 3.05
N LEU A 230 -5.88 5.05 3.76
CA LEU A 230 -4.98 5.87 4.55
C LEU A 230 -3.57 5.80 3.98
N MET A 231 -2.97 6.94 3.69
CA MET A 231 -1.54 7.02 3.37
C MET A 231 -0.80 7.64 4.55
N VAL A 232 0.30 7.00 4.96
CA VAL A 232 1.08 7.37 6.13
C VAL A 232 2.53 7.53 5.76
N LEU A 233 3.11 8.70 6.03
CA LEU A 233 4.55 8.91 6.04
C LEU A 233 5.06 8.70 7.46
N ALA A 234 6.05 7.82 7.60
CA ALA A 234 6.64 7.50 8.88
C ALA A 234 8.16 7.35 8.75
N ARG A 235 8.86 7.38 9.88
CA ARG A 235 10.27 7.04 9.96
C ARG A 235 10.53 6.10 11.12
N PRO A 236 11.52 5.21 11.02
CA PRO A 236 11.94 4.39 12.15
C PRO A 236 12.41 5.25 13.32
N VAL A 237 11.96 4.90 14.54
CA VAL A 237 12.53 5.47 15.75
C VAL A 237 13.94 4.90 15.93
N LYS A 238 14.95 5.76 15.87
CA LYS A 238 16.34 5.34 16.14
C LYS A 238 16.46 4.95 17.60
N THR A 239 16.66 3.68 17.86
CA THR A 239 17.06 3.20 19.20
C THR A 239 18.46 3.73 19.47
N GLN A 240 18.62 4.48 20.55
CA GLN A 240 19.93 4.94 21.04
C GLN A 240 20.77 3.77 21.53
#